data_66dcb29e6108d325ba31f78cd2dcba74
#
_entry.id   66dcb29e6108d325ba31f78cd2dcba74
#
_cell.length_a   1.000
_cell.length_b   1.000
_cell.length_c   1.000
_cell.angle_alpha   90.00
_cell.angle_beta   90.00
_cell.angle_gamma   90.00
#
_symmetry.space_group_name_H-M   'P 1'
#
loop_
_entity.id
_entity.type
_entity.pdbx_description
1 polymer ?
#
loop_
_entity_poly.entity_id
_entity_poly.type
_entity_poly.pdbx_seq_one_letter_code
_entity_poly.pdbx_strand_id
1 'polypeptide(L)'
;AIPNYLLTPDIRVPYLGQDKEDILRGVADRLSQFKPNLIDGVRIEFRDGWGMIRASVTEPLFTLRFEAKTKERLSEIIGLLLGALPASVR
;
A
#
# COMPACT_ATOMS: atom_id res chain seq x y z
N ALA A 1 -8.92 7.34 -13.91
CA ALA A 1 -8.80 5.89 -13.85
C ALA A 1 -8.96 5.27 -15.24
N ILE A 2 -8.31 4.15 -15.47
CA ILE A 2 -8.43 3.41 -16.73
C ILE A 2 -9.78 2.67 -16.69
N PRO A 3 -10.62 2.81 -17.74
CA PRO A 3 -11.99 2.27 -17.68
C PRO A 3 -12.10 0.78 -17.38
N ASN A 4 -11.10 -0.01 -17.77
CA ASN A 4 -11.15 -1.46 -17.59
C ASN A 4 -10.49 -1.95 -16.30
N TYR A 5 -10.04 -1.03 -15.43
CA TYR A 5 -9.40 -1.38 -14.18
C TYR A 5 -10.40 -1.36 -13.04
N LEU A 6 -10.19 -2.26 -12.08
CA LEU A 6 -10.93 -2.28 -10.82
C LEU A 6 -10.20 -1.42 -9.80
N LEU A 7 -10.91 -0.53 -9.14
CA LEU A 7 -10.37 0.40 -8.18
C LEU A 7 -11.00 0.15 -6.81
N THR A 8 -10.19 0.08 -5.75
CA THR A 8 -10.75 0.00 -4.40
C THR A 8 -11.01 1.40 -3.86
N PRO A 9 -11.96 1.55 -2.94
CA PRO A 9 -12.03 2.76 -2.12
C PRO A 9 -10.77 2.82 -1.24
N ASP A 10 -10.50 4.01 -0.69
CA ASP A 10 -9.36 4.16 0.20
C ASP A 10 -9.52 3.27 1.42
N ILE A 11 -8.48 2.48 1.70
CA ILE A 11 -8.43 1.64 2.89
C ILE A 11 -7.61 2.38 3.93
N ARG A 12 -8.15 2.53 5.14
CA ARG A 12 -7.49 3.25 6.22
C ARG A 12 -7.05 2.26 7.30
N VAL A 13 -5.76 2.33 7.66
CA VAL A 13 -5.18 1.44 8.66
C VAL A 13 -4.58 2.30 9.76
N PRO A 14 -5.23 2.40 10.93
CA PRO A 14 -4.69 3.20 12.02
C PRO A 14 -3.50 2.52 12.68
N TYR A 15 -2.65 3.33 13.30
CA TYR A 15 -1.53 2.83 14.09
C TYR A 15 -1.48 3.59 15.41
N LEU A 16 -0.89 2.96 16.43
CA LEU A 16 -0.82 3.53 17.78
C LEU A 16 0.63 3.54 18.27
N GLY A 17 1.17 4.74 18.46
CA GLY A 17 2.48 4.87 19.08
C GLY A 17 3.69 4.47 18.28
N GLN A 18 3.51 3.85 17.12
CA GLN A 18 4.63 3.49 16.25
C GLN A 18 5.06 4.70 15.44
N ASP A 19 6.33 4.70 15.02
CA ASP A 19 6.86 5.72 14.13
C ASP A 19 6.43 5.39 12.70
N LYS A 20 5.66 6.29 12.09
CA LYS A 20 5.14 6.07 10.73
C LYS A 20 6.26 5.88 9.71
N GLU A 21 7.38 6.57 9.89
CA GLU A 21 8.49 6.46 8.94
C GLU A 21 9.19 5.12 9.05
N ASP A 22 9.33 4.59 10.27
CA ASP A 22 9.86 3.25 10.47
C ASP A 22 8.97 2.19 9.85
N ILE A 23 7.65 2.35 9.99
CA ILE A 23 6.70 1.42 9.39
C ILE A 23 6.83 1.45 7.87
N LEU A 24 6.86 2.65 7.27
CA LEU A 24 6.98 2.78 5.82
C LEU A 24 8.32 2.25 5.31
N ARG A 25 9.40 2.46 6.07
CA ARG A 25 10.72 1.92 5.71
C ARG A 25 10.68 0.40 5.69
N GLY A 26 10.04 -0.21 6.69
CA GLY A 26 9.88 -1.65 6.73
C GLY A 26 9.07 -2.19 5.57
N VAL A 27 8.02 -1.48 5.20
CA VAL A 27 7.21 -1.85 4.03
C VAL A 27 8.07 -1.79 2.76
N ALA A 28 8.81 -0.71 2.59
CA ALA A 28 9.68 -0.56 1.42
C ALA A 28 10.73 -1.68 1.35
N ASP A 29 11.32 -2.05 2.49
CA ASP A 29 12.30 -3.11 2.54
C ASP A 29 11.70 -4.46 2.16
N ARG A 30 10.52 -4.77 2.66
CA ARG A 30 9.86 -6.04 2.37
C ARG A 30 9.41 -6.13 0.91
N LEU A 31 9.15 -5.00 0.29
CA LEU A 31 8.72 -4.94 -1.10
C LEU A 31 9.84 -4.51 -2.05
N SER A 32 11.09 -4.53 -1.59
CA SER A 32 12.23 -4.03 -2.37
C SER A 32 12.39 -4.73 -3.72
N GLN A 33 12.02 -6.01 -3.83
CA GLN A 33 12.10 -6.74 -5.09
C GLN A 33 11.20 -6.15 -6.18
N PHE A 34 10.19 -5.38 -5.79
CA PHE A 34 9.28 -4.74 -6.74
C PHE A 34 9.71 -3.31 -7.08
N LYS A 35 10.85 -2.86 -6.56
CA LYS A 35 11.42 -1.54 -6.82
C LYS A 35 10.42 -0.41 -6.53
N PRO A 36 9.97 -0.28 -5.28
CA PRO A 36 8.93 0.68 -4.95
C PRO A 36 9.37 2.13 -5.19
N ASN A 37 8.42 2.97 -5.57
CA ASN A 37 8.60 4.40 -5.63
C ASN A 37 8.34 4.96 -4.23
N LEU A 38 9.28 5.73 -3.68
CA LEU A 38 9.24 6.20 -2.31
C LEU A 38 9.02 7.71 -2.18
N ILE A 39 8.60 8.38 -3.26
CA ILE A 39 8.43 9.83 -3.25
C ILE A 39 7.31 10.26 -2.29
N ASP A 40 6.21 9.53 -2.28
CA ASP A 40 5.05 9.86 -1.45
C ASP A 40 4.52 8.58 -0.82
N GLY A 41 5.22 8.10 0.21
CA GLY A 41 4.91 6.82 0.81
C GLY A 41 5.59 5.69 0.06
N VAL A 42 4.90 4.57 -0.10
CA VAL A 42 5.43 3.39 -0.81
C VAL A 42 4.45 3.01 -1.91
N ARG A 43 4.91 3.01 -3.15
CA ARG A 43 4.08 2.64 -4.30
C ARG A 43 4.78 1.57 -5.12
N ILE A 44 4.06 0.48 -5.42
CA ILE A 44 4.55 -0.57 -6.31
C ILE A 44 3.65 -0.63 -7.53
N GLU A 45 4.26 -0.85 -8.69
CA GLU A 45 3.53 -0.87 -9.95
C GLU A 45 3.82 -2.15 -10.72
N PHE A 46 2.79 -2.69 -11.34
CA PHE A 46 2.86 -3.86 -12.18
C PHE A 46 2.21 -3.52 -13.52
N ARG A 47 2.42 -4.39 -14.50
CA ARG A 47 1.80 -4.21 -15.81
C ARG A 47 0.27 -4.14 -15.73
N ASP A 48 -0.32 -4.89 -14.81
CA ASP A 48 -1.76 -5.07 -14.70
C ASP A 48 -2.35 -4.47 -13.43
N GLY A 49 -1.62 -3.61 -12.74
CA GLY A 49 -2.15 -2.94 -11.56
C GLY A 49 -1.08 -2.25 -10.73
N TRP A 50 -1.51 -1.62 -9.66
CA TRP A 50 -0.60 -0.95 -8.73
C TRP A 50 -1.23 -0.88 -7.34
N GLY A 51 -0.37 -0.65 -6.35
CA GLY A 51 -0.83 -0.39 -4.98
C GLY A 51 0.07 0.63 -4.32
N MET A 52 -0.48 1.40 -3.40
CA MET A 52 0.28 2.39 -2.66
C MET A 52 -0.18 2.48 -1.21
N ILE A 53 0.73 2.90 -0.35
CA ILE A 53 0.46 3.20 1.06
C ILE A 53 1.13 4.52 1.39
N ARG A 54 0.40 5.40 2.06
CA ARG A 54 0.93 6.69 2.50
C ARG A 54 0.40 7.02 3.88
N ALA A 55 1.21 7.74 4.66
CA ALA A 55 0.79 8.18 5.98
C ALA A 55 -0.05 9.45 5.86
N SER A 56 -1.13 9.51 6.65
CA SER A 56 -1.91 10.73 6.76
C SER A 56 -1.10 11.81 7.48
N VAL A 57 -1.29 13.05 7.07
CA VAL A 57 -0.60 14.19 7.69
C VAL A 57 -1.24 14.55 9.04
N THR A 58 -2.55 14.38 9.15
CA THR A 58 -3.31 14.88 10.29
C THR A 58 -3.78 13.82 11.27
N GLU A 59 -3.77 12.55 10.87
CA GLU A 59 -4.29 11.46 11.68
C GLU A 59 -3.28 10.31 11.76
N PRO A 60 -3.27 9.55 12.87
CA PRO A 60 -2.35 8.41 13.00
C PRO A 60 -2.85 7.20 12.24
N LEU A 61 -2.91 7.32 10.92
CA LEU A 61 -3.34 6.23 10.06
C LEU A 61 -2.63 6.27 8.72
N PHE A 62 -2.63 5.12 8.05
CA PHE A 62 -2.16 5.00 6.68
C PHE A 62 -3.36 4.90 5.75
N THR A 63 -3.23 5.47 4.56
CA THR A 63 -4.22 5.32 3.50
C THR A 63 -3.61 4.44 2.42
N LEU A 64 -4.35 3.41 2.03
CA LEU A 64 -3.94 2.48 0.99
C LEU A 64 -4.89 2.57 -0.19
N ARG A 65 -4.33 2.54 -1.40
CA ARG A 65 -5.10 2.53 -2.65
C ARG A 65 -4.59 1.44 -3.55
N PHE A 66 -5.50 0.86 -4.32
CA PHE A 66 -5.17 -0.24 -5.22
C PHE A 66 -5.99 -0.15 -6.49
N GLU A 67 -5.39 -0.58 -7.60
CA GLU A 67 -6.09 -0.68 -8.88
C GLU A 67 -5.49 -1.85 -9.65
N ALA A 68 -6.34 -2.65 -10.27
CA ALA A 68 -5.88 -3.79 -11.06
C ALA A 68 -6.90 -4.14 -12.13
N LYS A 69 -6.45 -4.90 -13.13
CA LYS A 69 -7.32 -5.31 -14.24
C LYS A 69 -8.33 -6.39 -13.86
N THR A 70 -7.98 -7.24 -12.89
CA THR A 70 -8.84 -8.35 -12.47
C THR A 70 -8.98 -8.37 -10.96
N LYS A 71 -10.04 -9.03 -10.47
CA LYS A 71 -10.25 -9.19 -9.03
C LYS A 71 -9.14 -10.02 -8.39
N GLU A 72 -8.68 -11.05 -9.08
CA GLU A 72 -7.61 -11.91 -8.60
C GLU A 72 -6.33 -11.12 -8.42
N ARG A 73 -5.98 -10.31 -9.41
CA ARG A 73 -4.77 -9.49 -9.33
C ARG A 73 -4.89 -8.42 -8.26
N LEU A 74 -6.08 -7.83 -8.15
CA LEU A 74 -6.34 -6.83 -7.11
C LEU A 74 -6.11 -7.41 -5.72
N SER A 75 -6.67 -8.61 -5.47
CA SER A 75 -6.47 -9.33 -4.20
C SER A 75 -4.99 -9.60 -3.92
N GLU A 76 -4.25 -10.00 -4.94
CA GLU A 76 -2.82 -10.27 -4.77
C GLU A 76 -2.04 -9.02 -4.38
N ILE A 77 -2.32 -7.91 -5.04
CA ILE A 77 -1.61 -6.65 -4.75
C ILE A 77 -1.99 -6.15 -3.35
N ILE A 78 -3.26 -6.23 -2.98
CA ILE A 78 -3.70 -5.87 -1.63
C ILE A 78 -2.96 -6.71 -0.60
N GLY A 79 -2.87 -8.02 -0.83
CA GLY A 79 -2.18 -8.93 0.07
C GLY A 79 -0.70 -8.61 0.20
N LEU A 80 -0.05 -8.20 -0.89
CA LEU A 80 1.37 -7.82 -0.85
C LEU A 80 1.60 -6.62 0.09
N LEU A 81 0.79 -5.57 -0.05
CA LEU A 81 0.98 -4.38 0.77
C LEU A 81 0.55 -4.62 2.22
N LEU A 82 -0.59 -5.25 2.44
CA LEU A 82 -1.03 -5.55 3.81
C LEU A 82 -0.05 -6.50 4.49
N GLY A 83 0.46 -7.49 3.76
CA GLY A 83 1.44 -8.42 4.30
C GLY A 83 2.79 -7.79 4.62
N ALA A 84 3.10 -6.66 4.00
CA ALA A 84 4.33 -5.93 4.27
C ALA A 84 4.22 -5.04 5.50
N LEU A 85 3.02 -4.72 5.96
CA LEU A 85 2.81 -3.99 7.20
C LEU A 85 3.14 -4.89 8.40
N PRO A 86 3.67 -4.32 9.50
CA PRO A 86 3.88 -5.13 10.70
C PRO A 86 2.55 -5.62 11.27
N ALA A 87 2.56 -6.78 11.92
CA ALA A 87 1.36 -7.38 12.48
C ALA A 87 0.65 -6.45 13.47
N SER A 88 1.40 -5.60 14.16
CA SER A 88 0.85 -4.66 15.13
C SER A 88 -0.02 -3.56 14.51
N VAL A 89 0.03 -3.40 13.20
CA VAL A 89 -0.68 -2.33 12.49
C VAL A 89 -1.82 -2.86 11.63
N ARG A 90 -1.73 -4.11 11.21
CA ARG A 90 -2.76 -4.70 10.34
C ARG A 90 -4.11 -4.88 11.00
#